data_fe4f616698357d7fa8a3f0ad7ad5aebc
#
_entry.id   fe4f616698357d7fa8a3f0ad7ad5aebc
#
_cell.length_a   1.000
_cell.length_b   1.000
_cell.length_c   1.000
_cell.angle_alpha   90.00
_cell.angle_beta   90.00
_cell.angle_gamma   90.00
#
_symmetry.space_group_name_H-M   'P 1'
#
loop_
_entity.id
_entity.type
_entity.pdbx_description
1 polymer ?
#
loop_
_entity_poly.entity_id
_entity_poly.type
_entity_poly.pdbx_seq_one_letter_code
_entity_poly.pdbx_strand_id
1 'polypeptide(L)'
;MRLKDTGLTAQELQDMVNKYMVETYERYDFIAERAEGMYLYDEEGNAYLDFYGGVAVNSCGNRNPKVIAAIKDQLDDIMHTFNYPYTIPQALLAKKICDTIGMDKIFYQNSGTEANECMIKMARKYGVDNFGPERYHIITAKHGFHGRTYGAMSATGQPDNAIQMGFKPMLPGFDYAEYNNLEDFKSKVTENTIAIMIEPVQGEGGVHPATQEFIEGLRKLCDEKDMLLLFDEVQTGWGRTGAPMAYMGYGVKPDAVSMAKAVGGGMPLAACCATEKVAKAFTAGTHGSTYGGHCVTCAAGLASVTEILDNNLSENAKEMGEYMKQELAKLPHVKEARGRGLLVGCEYDIPIAVEVKHGCLDRMALITAIGDSVNRMIPPLIVTKKQIDELMLIMRASIEDAAAKYESK
;
A
#
# COMPACT_ATOMS: atom_id res chain seq x y z
N MET A 1 -15.63 21.66 -1.75
CA MET A 1 -15.50 22.74 -2.76
C MET A 1 -15.86 22.12 -4.10
N ARG A 2 -16.62 22.78 -4.91
CA ARG A 2 -17.02 22.35 -6.26
C ARG A 2 -16.42 23.30 -7.28
N LEU A 3 -16.13 22.84 -8.49
CA LEU A 3 -15.59 23.69 -9.55
C LEU A 3 -16.45 24.96 -9.76
N LYS A 4 -17.77 24.77 -9.84
CA LYS A 4 -18.75 25.88 -9.97
C LYS A 4 -18.69 26.93 -8.86
N ASP A 5 -18.19 26.57 -7.67
CA ASP A 5 -18.10 27.51 -6.53
C ASP A 5 -16.83 28.36 -6.60
N THR A 6 -15.90 28.04 -7.51
CA THR A 6 -14.62 28.75 -7.68
C THR A 6 -14.67 29.86 -8.71
N GLY A 7 -15.66 29.84 -9.60
CA GLY A 7 -15.75 30.74 -10.77
C GLY A 7 -14.75 30.40 -11.89
N LEU A 8 -14.04 29.30 -11.80
CA LEU A 8 -13.08 28.81 -12.81
C LEU A 8 -13.74 27.81 -13.76
N THR A 9 -13.24 27.76 -14.98
CA THR A 9 -13.46 26.64 -15.90
C THR A 9 -12.54 25.46 -15.57
N ALA A 10 -12.84 24.26 -16.07
CA ALA A 10 -11.98 23.09 -15.92
C ALA A 10 -10.58 23.35 -16.48
N GLN A 11 -10.48 23.97 -17.67
CA GLN A 11 -9.21 24.31 -18.30
C GLN A 11 -8.36 25.26 -17.45
N GLU A 12 -8.97 26.32 -16.89
CA GLU A 12 -8.25 27.28 -16.03
C GLU A 12 -7.71 26.60 -14.77
N LEU A 13 -8.45 25.64 -14.19
CA LEU A 13 -7.98 24.87 -13.03
C LEU A 13 -6.80 23.95 -13.42
N GLN A 14 -6.89 23.27 -14.56
CA GLN A 14 -5.81 22.42 -15.09
C GLN A 14 -4.55 23.26 -15.39
N ASP A 15 -4.70 24.42 -16.03
CA ASP A 15 -3.61 25.36 -16.31
C ASP A 15 -2.93 25.85 -15.02
N MET A 16 -3.71 26.12 -13.96
CA MET A 16 -3.17 26.48 -12.65
C MET A 16 -2.35 25.32 -12.04
N VAL A 17 -2.85 24.08 -12.11
CA VAL A 17 -2.14 22.90 -11.62
C VAL A 17 -0.82 22.74 -12.39
N ASN A 18 -0.86 22.78 -13.72
CA ASN A 18 0.33 22.63 -14.57
C ASN A 18 1.35 23.75 -14.37
N LYS A 19 0.89 24.96 -14.04
CA LYS A 19 1.76 26.11 -13.77
C LYS A 19 2.44 26.08 -12.41
N TYR A 20 1.74 25.62 -11.36
CA TYR A 20 2.17 25.80 -9.98
C TYR A 20 2.61 24.51 -9.27
N MET A 21 2.31 23.33 -9.79
CA MET A 21 2.70 22.06 -9.20
C MET A 21 3.80 21.40 -10.00
N VAL A 22 4.73 20.72 -9.30
CA VAL A 22 5.78 19.93 -9.93
C VAL A 22 5.16 18.74 -10.67
N GLU A 23 5.56 18.51 -11.90
CA GLU A 23 5.02 17.52 -12.82
C GLU A 23 5.61 16.12 -12.54
N THR A 24 5.10 15.47 -11.49
CA THR A 24 5.53 14.12 -11.08
C THR A 24 4.51 13.02 -11.38
N TYR A 25 3.33 13.40 -11.86
CA TYR A 25 2.23 12.49 -12.16
C TYR A 25 1.68 12.74 -13.56
N GLU A 26 1.42 11.67 -14.31
CA GLU A 26 0.58 11.69 -15.49
C GLU A 26 -0.89 11.85 -15.04
N ARG A 27 -1.49 13.02 -15.32
CA ARG A 27 -2.84 13.33 -14.86
C ARG A 27 -3.88 12.89 -15.89
N TYR A 28 -5.05 12.48 -15.40
CA TYR A 28 -6.22 12.26 -16.24
C TYR A 28 -6.86 13.60 -16.62
N ASP A 29 -7.52 13.62 -17.77
CA ASP A 29 -8.18 14.83 -18.32
C ASP A 29 -9.61 14.96 -17.79
N PHE A 30 -9.78 14.95 -16.46
CA PHE A 30 -11.03 15.27 -15.78
C PHE A 30 -10.74 15.81 -14.38
N ILE A 31 -11.68 16.53 -13.78
CA ILE A 31 -11.58 17.05 -12.43
C ILE A 31 -12.37 16.15 -11.47
N ALA A 32 -11.68 15.43 -10.60
CA ALA A 32 -12.33 14.65 -9.56
C ALA A 32 -13.00 15.55 -8.54
N GLU A 33 -14.33 15.58 -8.50
CA GLU A 33 -15.10 16.50 -7.68
C GLU A 33 -15.80 15.83 -6.49
N ARG A 34 -16.24 14.60 -6.66
CA ARG A 34 -16.96 13.83 -5.64
C ARG A 34 -16.55 12.36 -5.69
N ALA A 35 -16.66 11.67 -4.56
CA ALA A 35 -16.50 10.23 -4.51
C ALA A 35 -17.51 9.61 -3.53
N GLU A 36 -17.98 8.37 -3.80
CA GLU A 36 -18.90 7.64 -2.94
C GLU A 36 -18.84 6.13 -3.22
N GLY A 37 -18.64 5.33 -2.19
CA GLY A 37 -18.58 3.87 -2.32
C GLY A 37 -17.52 3.43 -3.32
N MET A 38 -17.95 2.82 -4.42
CA MET A 38 -17.09 2.33 -5.51
C MET A 38 -16.89 3.35 -6.65
N TYR A 39 -17.36 4.58 -6.52
CA TYR A 39 -17.35 5.53 -7.63
C TYR A 39 -16.66 6.84 -7.30
N LEU A 40 -15.89 7.34 -8.27
CA LEU A 40 -15.40 8.69 -8.37
C LEU A 40 -16.24 9.45 -9.40
N TYR A 41 -16.50 10.73 -9.16
CA TYR A 41 -17.32 11.55 -10.06
C TYR A 41 -16.53 12.79 -10.47
N ASP A 42 -16.59 13.12 -11.76
CA ASP A 42 -16.02 14.35 -12.28
C ASP A 42 -16.94 15.57 -12.09
N GLU A 43 -16.51 16.71 -12.61
CA GLU A 43 -17.23 17.99 -12.53
C GLU A 43 -18.53 18.02 -13.35
N GLU A 44 -18.66 17.14 -14.35
CA GLU A 44 -19.86 16.98 -15.16
C GLU A 44 -20.85 15.99 -14.52
N GLY A 45 -20.40 15.21 -13.54
CA GLY A 45 -21.18 14.21 -12.81
C GLY A 45 -21.07 12.80 -13.40
N ASN A 46 -20.16 12.58 -14.36
CA ASN A 46 -19.88 11.24 -14.86
C ASN A 46 -19.29 10.37 -13.73
N ALA A 47 -19.73 9.11 -13.65
CA ALA A 47 -19.34 8.18 -12.61
C ALA A 47 -18.28 7.21 -13.12
N TYR A 48 -17.09 7.25 -12.53
CA TYR A 48 -16.00 6.33 -12.80
C TYR A 48 -16.00 5.20 -11.79
N LEU A 49 -16.09 3.96 -12.24
CA LEU A 49 -15.97 2.76 -11.42
C LEU A 49 -14.53 2.61 -10.92
N ASP A 50 -14.31 2.76 -9.61
CA ASP A 50 -12.99 2.90 -9.00
C ASP A 50 -12.38 1.55 -8.58
N PHE A 51 -11.64 0.91 -9.51
CA PHE A 51 -10.80 -0.25 -9.20
C PHE A 51 -9.35 0.11 -8.87
N TYR A 52 -9.09 1.39 -8.57
CA TYR A 52 -7.80 1.87 -8.05
C TYR A 52 -7.85 2.19 -6.55
N GLY A 53 -9.02 2.59 -6.03
CA GLY A 53 -9.25 2.80 -4.61
C GLY A 53 -8.32 3.83 -3.95
N GLY A 54 -7.90 4.87 -4.70
CA GLY A 54 -6.91 5.82 -4.19
C GLY A 54 -5.54 5.19 -3.87
N VAL A 55 -5.09 4.23 -4.67
CA VAL A 55 -3.91 3.38 -4.42
C VAL A 55 -4.10 2.49 -3.18
N ALA A 56 -5.22 1.76 -3.13
CA ALA A 56 -5.61 0.90 -2.01
C ALA A 56 -5.83 1.65 -0.67
N VAL A 57 -6.12 2.94 -0.70
CA VAL A 57 -6.39 3.77 0.49
C VAL A 57 -7.85 3.65 0.94
N ASN A 58 -8.78 3.74 0.01
CA ASN A 58 -10.22 3.82 0.28
C ASN A 58 -10.86 2.43 0.52
N SER A 59 -10.22 1.62 1.39
CA SER A 59 -10.62 0.22 1.59
C SER A 59 -12.06 0.04 2.10
N CYS A 60 -12.58 0.97 2.91
CA CYS A 60 -13.98 0.97 3.36
C CYS A 60 -14.96 1.59 2.36
N GLY A 61 -14.51 1.86 1.12
CA GLY A 61 -15.24 2.65 0.14
C GLY A 61 -14.96 4.15 0.25
N ASN A 62 -15.08 4.83 -0.88
CA ASN A 62 -14.93 6.27 -0.94
C ASN A 62 -15.96 6.94 0.00
N ARG A 63 -15.51 7.91 0.80
CA ARG A 63 -16.36 8.70 1.70
C ARG A 63 -17.20 7.85 2.64
N ASN A 64 -16.62 6.83 3.29
CA ASN A 64 -17.33 6.01 4.26
C ASN A 64 -17.98 6.89 5.34
N PRO A 65 -19.30 6.74 5.62
CA PRO A 65 -20.05 7.65 6.50
C PRO A 65 -19.57 7.61 7.96
N LYS A 66 -19.12 6.44 8.48
CA LYS A 66 -18.62 6.33 9.85
C LYS A 66 -17.25 6.97 10.01
N VAL A 67 -16.38 6.85 9.01
CA VAL A 67 -15.08 7.55 9.00
C VAL A 67 -15.30 9.05 8.95
N ILE A 68 -16.20 9.55 8.10
CA ILE A 68 -16.54 10.98 8.01
C ILE A 68 -17.13 11.50 9.32
N ALA A 69 -18.01 10.73 9.98
CA ALA A 69 -18.57 11.11 11.27
C ALA A 69 -17.47 11.25 12.35
N ALA A 70 -16.60 10.24 12.47
CA ALA A 70 -15.50 10.26 13.44
C ALA A 70 -14.54 11.46 13.21
N ILE A 71 -14.27 11.83 11.96
CA ILE A 71 -13.47 13.01 11.61
C ILE A 71 -14.17 14.29 12.12
N LYS A 72 -15.47 14.44 11.83
CA LYS A 72 -16.23 15.63 12.22
C LYS A 72 -16.31 15.78 13.73
N ASP A 73 -16.65 14.70 14.44
CA ASP A 73 -16.74 14.70 15.90
C ASP A 73 -15.40 15.09 16.54
N GLN A 74 -14.28 14.54 16.03
CA GLN A 74 -12.96 14.86 16.57
C GLN A 74 -12.50 16.29 16.24
N LEU A 75 -12.95 16.88 15.12
CA LEU A 75 -12.65 18.28 14.79
C LEU A 75 -13.28 19.27 15.77
N ASP A 76 -14.45 18.93 16.34
CA ASP A 76 -15.14 19.77 17.31
C ASP A 76 -14.43 19.76 18.68
N ASP A 77 -13.60 18.74 18.98
CA ASP A 77 -12.85 18.64 20.23
C ASP A 77 -11.40 19.17 20.07
N ILE A 78 -10.52 18.38 19.45
CA ILE A 78 -9.10 18.71 19.27
C ILE A 78 -8.68 18.33 17.85
N MET A 79 -8.33 19.33 17.04
CA MET A 79 -7.77 19.08 15.71
C MET A 79 -6.34 18.53 15.83
N HIS A 80 -5.45 19.26 16.53
CA HIS A 80 -4.05 18.90 16.67
C HIS A 80 -3.52 19.23 18.04
N THR A 81 -2.63 18.36 18.57
CA THR A 81 -1.76 18.65 19.70
C THR A 81 -0.42 17.93 19.50
N PHE A 82 0.61 18.33 20.25
CA PHE A 82 1.91 17.65 20.25
C PHE A 82 1.85 16.32 21.03
N ASN A 83 2.86 15.45 20.86
CA ASN A 83 2.83 14.08 21.39
C ASN A 83 3.26 13.91 22.87
N TYR A 84 3.27 14.97 23.70
CA TYR A 84 3.56 14.83 25.12
C TYR A 84 2.31 14.56 25.97
N PRO A 85 1.13 15.16 25.73
CA PRO A 85 -0.09 14.74 26.40
C PRO A 85 -0.63 13.43 25.82
N TYR A 86 -1.31 12.65 26.64
CA TYR A 86 -2.10 11.51 26.16
C TYR A 86 -3.34 12.00 25.43
N THR A 87 -3.68 11.35 24.30
CA THR A 87 -4.90 11.63 23.56
C THR A 87 -5.76 10.36 23.45
N ILE A 88 -7.06 10.53 23.51
CA ILE A 88 -8.02 9.41 23.49
C ILE A 88 -7.93 8.62 22.16
N PRO A 89 -8.00 9.27 20.96
CA PRO A 89 -8.00 8.53 19.73
C PRO A 89 -6.70 7.77 19.49
N GLN A 90 -5.53 8.30 19.88
CA GLN A 90 -4.26 7.56 19.80
C GLN A 90 -4.29 6.27 20.63
N ALA A 91 -4.72 6.38 21.89
CA ALA A 91 -4.71 5.24 22.82
C ALA A 91 -5.69 4.14 22.35
N LEU A 92 -6.89 4.51 21.95
CA LEU A 92 -7.92 3.57 21.48
C LEU A 92 -7.50 2.88 20.18
N LEU A 93 -6.96 3.63 19.23
CA LEU A 93 -6.47 3.07 17.96
C LEU A 93 -5.25 2.15 18.21
N ALA A 94 -4.30 2.55 19.07
CA ALA A 94 -3.14 1.73 19.41
C ALA A 94 -3.57 0.37 19.95
N LYS A 95 -4.49 0.39 20.93
CA LYS A 95 -5.05 -0.85 21.49
C LYS A 95 -5.73 -1.69 20.43
N LYS A 96 -6.63 -1.07 19.62
CA LYS A 96 -7.37 -1.80 18.56
C LYS A 96 -6.43 -2.45 17.55
N ILE A 97 -5.40 -1.72 17.10
CA ILE A 97 -4.41 -2.25 16.15
C ILE A 97 -3.60 -3.37 16.79
N CYS A 98 -2.93 -3.12 17.93
CA CYS A 98 -2.03 -4.09 18.54
C CYS A 98 -2.75 -5.38 18.92
N ASP A 99 -3.95 -5.29 19.52
CA ASP A 99 -4.76 -6.48 19.87
C ASP A 99 -5.19 -7.26 18.62
N THR A 100 -5.54 -6.57 17.53
CA THR A 100 -5.99 -7.23 16.29
C THR A 100 -4.86 -7.98 15.60
N ILE A 101 -3.67 -7.37 15.53
CA ILE A 101 -2.56 -7.92 14.74
C ILE A 101 -1.53 -8.66 15.60
N GLY A 102 -1.70 -8.72 16.91
CA GLY A 102 -0.82 -9.45 17.83
C GLY A 102 0.57 -8.81 17.98
N MET A 103 0.70 -7.49 17.81
CA MET A 103 1.93 -6.74 18.08
C MET A 103 1.86 -6.04 19.44
N ASP A 104 3.02 -5.68 20.01
CA ASP A 104 3.07 -5.19 21.38
C ASP A 104 3.10 -3.66 21.46
N LYS A 105 3.74 -3.00 20.50
CA LYS A 105 3.96 -1.54 20.48
C LYS A 105 3.70 -0.96 19.09
N ILE A 106 3.25 0.30 19.06
CA ILE A 106 2.99 1.06 17.84
C ILE A 106 3.66 2.44 17.92
N PHE A 107 4.23 2.90 16.81
CA PHE A 107 4.62 4.27 16.60
C PHE A 107 3.88 4.82 15.37
N TYR A 108 3.16 5.93 15.55
CA TYR A 108 2.38 6.55 14.48
C TYR A 108 3.21 7.44 13.57
N GLN A 109 2.85 7.44 12.29
CA GLN A 109 3.41 8.24 11.22
C GLN A 109 2.29 8.75 10.30
N ASN A 110 2.64 9.46 9.21
CA ASN A 110 1.66 10.06 8.29
C ASN A 110 1.60 9.37 6.93
N SER A 111 2.67 8.70 6.55
CA SER A 111 2.82 8.04 5.24
C SER A 111 3.53 6.68 5.36
N GLY A 112 3.32 5.82 4.36
CA GLY A 112 3.98 4.52 4.32
C GLY A 112 5.50 4.61 4.29
N THR A 113 6.05 5.60 3.58
CA THR A 113 7.50 5.82 3.56
C THR A 113 8.05 6.17 4.94
N GLU A 114 7.34 7.00 5.74
CA GLU A 114 7.74 7.31 7.12
C GLU A 114 7.64 6.08 8.04
N ALA A 115 6.62 5.25 7.87
CA ALA A 115 6.49 4.00 8.63
C ALA A 115 7.64 3.02 8.31
N ASN A 116 8.07 2.94 7.06
CA ASN A 116 9.23 2.16 6.65
C ASN A 116 10.54 2.75 7.17
N GLU A 117 10.73 4.08 7.16
CA GLU A 117 11.86 4.74 7.81
C GLU A 117 11.94 4.42 9.30
N CYS A 118 10.80 4.45 9.98
CA CYS A 118 10.69 4.06 11.39
C CYS A 118 11.15 2.61 11.60
N MET A 119 10.65 1.68 10.78
CA MET A 119 10.97 0.25 10.86
C MET A 119 12.45 -0.02 10.57
N ILE A 120 13.02 0.59 9.52
CA ILE A 120 14.45 0.52 9.18
C ILE A 120 15.32 1.03 10.32
N LYS A 121 15.00 2.22 10.86
CA LYS A 121 15.74 2.82 11.98
C LYS A 121 15.67 1.96 13.23
N MET A 122 14.49 1.41 13.55
CA MET A 122 14.29 0.55 14.72
C MET A 122 15.13 -0.73 14.60
N ALA A 123 15.12 -1.38 13.43
CA ALA A 123 15.91 -2.58 13.18
C ALA A 123 17.42 -2.31 13.28
N ARG A 124 17.91 -1.24 12.66
CA ARG A 124 19.32 -0.85 12.73
C ARG A 124 19.77 -0.54 14.15
N LYS A 125 18.95 0.25 14.89
CA LYS A 125 19.28 0.56 16.27
C LYS A 125 19.27 -0.69 17.16
N TYR A 126 18.28 -1.58 16.97
CA TYR A 126 18.25 -2.86 17.66
C TYR A 126 19.54 -3.68 17.40
N GLY A 127 19.98 -3.73 16.15
CA GLY A 127 21.20 -4.44 15.76
C GLY A 127 22.44 -3.87 16.43
N VAL A 128 22.62 -2.57 16.34
CA VAL A 128 23.77 -1.87 16.94
C VAL A 128 23.80 -2.01 18.46
N ASP A 129 22.67 -1.84 19.12
CA ASP A 129 22.56 -1.89 20.58
C ASP A 129 22.82 -3.29 21.16
N ASN A 130 22.51 -4.37 20.41
CA ASN A 130 22.60 -5.74 20.89
C ASN A 130 23.79 -6.53 20.34
N PHE A 131 24.33 -6.16 19.15
CA PHE A 131 25.34 -6.96 18.45
C PHE A 131 26.58 -6.16 18.00
N GLY A 132 26.54 -4.82 18.16
CA GLY A 132 27.66 -3.95 17.82
C GLY A 132 27.45 -3.10 16.56
N PRO A 133 28.33 -2.09 16.33
CA PRO A 133 28.09 -1.00 15.37
C PRO A 133 27.98 -1.43 13.91
N GLU A 134 28.48 -2.60 13.54
CA GLU A 134 28.45 -3.11 12.16
C GLU A 134 27.16 -3.88 11.84
N ARG A 135 26.32 -4.23 12.84
CA ARG A 135 25.11 -5.05 12.67
C ARG A 135 23.91 -4.21 12.25
N TYR A 136 23.94 -3.61 11.04
CA TYR A 136 22.92 -2.69 10.53
C TYR A 136 22.43 -2.98 9.09
N HIS A 137 22.98 -4.00 8.43
CA HIS A 137 22.59 -4.37 7.06
C HIS A 137 21.19 -4.98 7.04
N ILE A 138 20.43 -4.64 5.99
CA ILE A 138 19.08 -5.15 5.74
C ILE A 138 19.03 -5.73 4.33
N ILE A 139 18.57 -6.97 4.21
CA ILE A 139 18.31 -7.58 2.89
C ILE A 139 16.88 -7.29 2.52
N THR A 140 16.65 -6.77 1.31
CA THR A 140 15.34 -6.53 0.73
C THR A 140 15.15 -7.30 -0.58
N ALA A 141 13.96 -7.28 -1.15
CA ALA A 141 13.69 -7.98 -2.40
C ALA A 141 13.89 -7.08 -3.62
N LYS A 142 14.42 -7.62 -4.71
CA LYS A 142 14.35 -6.99 -6.04
C LYS A 142 12.89 -6.74 -6.42
N HIS A 143 12.64 -5.69 -7.18
CA HIS A 143 11.31 -5.22 -7.58
C HIS A 143 10.39 -4.81 -6.42
N GLY A 144 10.88 -4.77 -5.17
CA GLY A 144 10.16 -4.23 -4.02
C GLY A 144 9.95 -2.73 -4.13
N PHE A 145 8.97 -2.20 -3.39
CA PHE A 145 8.74 -0.75 -3.27
C PHE A 145 8.46 -0.39 -1.81
N HIS A 146 9.33 0.42 -1.22
CA HIS A 146 9.22 0.78 0.20
C HIS A 146 9.03 2.29 0.45
N GLY A 147 9.11 3.12 -0.57
CA GLY A 147 8.84 4.56 -0.46
C GLY A 147 9.81 5.46 -1.22
N ARG A 148 9.67 6.78 -0.99
CA ARG A 148 10.37 7.82 -1.74
C ARG A 148 11.32 8.68 -0.87
N THR A 149 11.42 8.45 0.45
CA THR A 149 12.48 9.01 1.29
C THR A 149 13.78 8.23 1.08
N TYR A 150 14.93 8.82 1.38
CA TYR A 150 16.22 8.19 1.09
C TYR A 150 16.42 6.81 1.72
N GLY A 151 15.99 6.58 2.98
CA GLY A 151 16.08 5.25 3.58
C GLY A 151 15.12 4.23 2.96
N ALA A 152 13.84 4.60 2.81
CA ALA A 152 12.85 3.73 2.18
C ALA A 152 13.14 3.50 0.68
N MET A 153 13.65 4.52 -0.02
CA MET A 153 14.08 4.41 -1.42
C MET A 153 15.32 3.50 -1.55
N SER A 154 16.25 3.56 -0.59
CA SER A 154 17.41 2.66 -0.56
C SER A 154 17.02 1.21 -0.27
N ALA A 155 15.93 0.97 0.46
CA ALA A 155 15.35 -0.36 0.66
C ALA A 155 14.62 -0.88 -0.60
N THR A 156 14.18 0.01 -1.49
CA THR A 156 13.49 -0.33 -2.75
C THR A 156 14.46 -0.99 -3.73
N GLY A 157 14.26 -2.27 -4.03
CA GLY A 157 15.16 -3.08 -4.85
C GLY A 157 15.05 -2.84 -6.36
N GLN A 158 15.12 -1.58 -6.81
CA GLN A 158 14.97 -1.17 -8.21
C GLN A 158 16.07 -0.17 -8.64
N PRO A 159 17.37 -0.58 -8.59
CA PRO A 159 18.49 0.35 -8.74
C PRO A 159 18.58 1.02 -10.12
N ASP A 160 18.02 0.41 -11.15
CA ASP A 160 18.06 0.89 -12.53
C ASP A 160 16.74 1.55 -12.97
N ASN A 161 15.81 1.75 -12.05
CA ASN A 161 14.53 2.40 -12.30
C ASN A 161 14.60 3.90 -11.97
N ALA A 162 13.74 4.71 -12.59
CA ALA A 162 13.57 6.14 -12.31
C ALA A 162 13.34 6.47 -10.81
N ILE A 163 12.92 5.49 -10.01
CA ILE A 163 12.77 5.61 -8.55
C ILE A 163 14.11 5.92 -7.87
N GLN A 164 15.23 5.33 -8.33
CA GLN A 164 16.56 5.49 -7.73
C GLN A 164 17.56 6.22 -8.65
N MET A 165 17.31 6.20 -9.96
CA MET A 165 18.20 6.90 -10.91
C MET A 165 18.22 8.40 -10.63
N GLY A 166 19.45 8.97 -10.57
CA GLY A 166 19.65 10.39 -10.32
C GLY A 166 19.65 10.82 -8.85
N PHE A 167 19.35 9.90 -7.90
CA PHE A 167 19.29 10.20 -6.46
C PHE A 167 20.46 9.62 -5.65
N LYS A 168 21.50 9.10 -6.33
CA LYS A 168 22.69 8.55 -5.65
C LYS A 168 23.52 9.64 -4.97
N PRO A 169 24.20 9.34 -3.83
CA PRO A 169 24.38 8.02 -3.25
C PRO A 169 23.15 7.59 -2.42
N MET A 170 22.82 6.27 -2.47
CA MET A 170 21.83 5.66 -1.60
C MET A 170 22.37 5.51 -0.18
N LEU A 171 21.46 5.39 0.81
CA LEU A 171 21.82 5.02 2.17
C LEU A 171 22.48 3.62 2.16
N PRO A 172 23.71 3.45 2.71
CA PRO A 172 24.40 2.16 2.67
C PRO A 172 23.74 1.11 3.57
N GLY A 173 24.11 -0.16 3.37
CA GLY A 173 23.68 -1.29 4.18
C GLY A 173 22.35 -1.90 3.72
N PHE A 174 22.08 -1.88 2.42
CA PHE A 174 20.99 -2.61 1.78
C PHE A 174 21.53 -3.54 0.69
N ASP A 175 21.09 -4.79 0.73
CA ASP A 175 21.35 -5.81 -0.28
C ASP A 175 20.03 -6.28 -0.88
N TYR A 176 20.00 -6.59 -2.19
CA TYR A 176 18.79 -6.99 -2.90
C TYR A 176 18.84 -8.45 -3.32
N ALA A 177 17.84 -9.24 -2.93
CA ALA A 177 17.69 -10.64 -3.30
C ALA A 177 16.49 -10.88 -4.21
N GLU A 178 16.52 -11.96 -4.98
CA GLU A 178 15.42 -12.37 -5.84
C GLU A 178 14.19 -12.78 -5.00
N TYR A 179 13.04 -12.16 -5.28
CA TYR A 179 11.80 -12.47 -4.57
C TYR A 179 11.37 -13.92 -4.81
N ASN A 180 10.84 -14.59 -3.80
CA ASN A 180 10.52 -16.04 -3.81
C ASN A 180 11.73 -16.97 -4.02
N ASN A 181 12.96 -16.49 -3.83
CA ASN A 181 14.18 -17.30 -3.89
C ASN A 181 14.91 -17.27 -2.54
N LEU A 182 14.56 -18.22 -1.66
CA LEU A 182 15.14 -18.31 -0.32
C LEU A 182 16.67 -18.49 -0.34
N GLU A 183 17.22 -19.21 -1.32
CA GLU A 183 18.66 -19.45 -1.42
C GLU A 183 19.42 -18.16 -1.78
N ASP A 184 18.85 -17.28 -2.60
CA ASP A 184 19.46 -15.97 -2.88
C ASP A 184 19.47 -15.10 -1.62
N PHE A 185 18.40 -15.09 -0.82
CA PHE A 185 18.39 -14.42 0.49
C PHE A 185 19.48 -14.99 1.42
N LYS A 186 19.59 -16.32 1.55
CA LYS A 186 20.63 -16.97 2.36
C LYS A 186 22.04 -16.57 1.92
N SER A 187 22.28 -16.47 0.62
CA SER A 187 23.59 -16.14 0.05
C SER A 187 24.07 -14.73 0.39
N LYS A 188 23.14 -13.81 0.71
CA LYS A 188 23.43 -12.42 1.05
C LYS A 188 23.57 -12.16 2.56
N VAL A 189 23.26 -13.16 3.38
CA VAL A 189 23.42 -13.03 4.84
C VAL A 189 24.91 -12.96 5.21
N THR A 190 25.27 -11.90 5.93
CA THR A 190 26.60 -11.72 6.51
C THR A 190 26.49 -11.54 8.03
N GLU A 191 27.62 -11.46 8.72
CA GLU A 191 27.65 -11.12 10.15
C GLU A 191 27.08 -9.74 10.46
N ASN A 192 27.06 -8.84 9.48
CA ASN A 192 26.52 -7.49 9.59
C ASN A 192 25.00 -7.40 9.33
N THR A 193 24.38 -8.47 8.87
CA THR A 193 22.94 -8.50 8.54
C THR A 193 22.09 -8.57 9.80
N ILE A 194 21.24 -7.56 10.01
CA ILE A 194 20.30 -7.52 11.15
C ILE A 194 18.86 -7.87 10.76
N ALA A 195 18.46 -7.66 9.52
CA ALA A 195 17.07 -7.88 9.14
C ALA A 195 16.90 -8.31 7.69
N ILE A 196 15.76 -8.96 7.44
CA ILE A 196 15.16 -9.11 6.12
C ILE A 196 13.87 -8.30 6.11
N MET A 197 13.69 -7.45 5.08
CA MET A 197 12.51 -6.62 4.89
C MET A 197 11.89 -6.88 3.53
N ILE A 198 10.61 -7.29 3.50
CA ILE A 198 9.87 -7.57 2.27
C ILE A 198 8.40 -7.14 2.35
N GLU A 199 7.76 -7.00 1.20
CA GLU A 199 6.31 -6.98 1.05
C GLU A 199 5.81 -8.44 1.00
N PRO A 200 4.73 -8.85 1.72
CA PRO A 200 4.13 -10.19 1.56
C PRO A 200 3.51 -10.43 0.18
N VAL A 201 3.12 -9.35 -0.50
CA VAL A 201 2.78 -9.32 -1.93
C VAL A 201 3.41 -8.06 -2.50
N GLN A 202 4.33 -8.18 -3.46
CA GLN A 202 4.88 -7.03 -4.15
C GLN A 202 3.80 -6.32 -4.95
N GLY A 203 3.43 -5.11 -4.53
CA GLY A 203 2.34 -4.37 -5.18
C GLY A 203 2.78 -3.64 -6.43
N GLU A 204 3.80 -2.79 -6.33
CA GLU A 204 4.34 -1.99 -7.43
C GLU A 204 5.26 -2.80 -8.36
N GLY A 205 5.74 -3.95 -7.93
CA GLY A 205 6.59 -4.85 -8.71
C GLY A 205 5.84 -5.78 -9.66
N GLY A 206 4.51 -5.64 -9.84
CA GLY A 206 3.74 -6.47 -10.76
C GLY A 206 2.77 -7.45 -10.12
N VAL A 207 2.39 -7.23 -8.88
CA VAL A 207 1.47 -8.06 -8.09
C VAL A 207 1.96 -9.50 -7.96
N HIS A 208 3.06 -9.68 -7.26
CA HIS A 208 3.65 -11.01 -7.00
C HIS A 208 3.46 -11.42 -5.54
N PRO A 209 2.59 -12.39 -5.22
CA PRO A 209 2.49 -12.96 -3.88
C PRO A 209 3.74 -13.76 -3.51
N ALA A 210 4.15 -13.67 -2.24
CA ALA A 210 5.12 -14.61 -1.68
C ALA A 210 4.52 -16.02 -1.64
N THR A 211 5.36 -17.04 -1.82
CA THR A 211 4.94 -18.41 -1.55
C THR A 211 4.95 -18.70 -0.04
N GLN A 212 4.16 -19.67 0.40
CA GLN A 212 4.12 -20.08 1.81
C GLN A 212 5.51 -20.53 2.29
N GLU A 213 6.17 -21.35 1.49
CA GLU A 213 7.49 -21.91 1.77
C GLU A 213 8.56 -20.82 1.90
N PHE A 214 8.45 -19.78 1.07
CA PHE A 214 9.37 -18.64 1.11
C PHE A 214 9.22 -17.85 2.42
N ILE A 215 7.99 -17.49 2.81
CA ILE A 215 7.73 -16.75 4.05
C ILE A 215 8.16 -17.55 5.29
N GLU A 216 7.83 -18.85 5.35
CA GLU A 216 8.27 -19.74 6.44
C GLU A 216 9.79 -19.89 6.47
N GLY A 217 10.40 -20.02 5.29
CA GLY A 217 11.85 -20.10 5.13
C GLY A 217 12.58 -18.85 5.60
N LEU A 218 12.05 -17.66 5.31
CA LEU A 218 12.59 -16.39 5.80
C LEU A 218 12.48 -16.28 7.32
N ARG A 219 11.35 -16.67 7.91
CA ARG A 219 11.19 -16.66 9.38
C ARG A 219 12.24 -17.58 10.03
N LYS A 220 12.35 -18.80 9.54
CA LYS A 220 13.33 -19.76 10.03
C LYS A 220 14.77 -19.24 9.89
N LEU A 221 15.11 -18.68 8.75
CA LEU A 221 16.45 -18.08 8.51
C LEU A 221 16.73 -16.95 9.50
N CYS A 222 15.76 -16.07 9.75
CA CYS A 222 15.92 -14.99 10.71
C CYS A 222 16.11 -15.52 12.14
N ASP A 223 15.36 -16.53 12.53
CA ASP A 223 15.48 -17.15 13.87
C ASP A 223 16.84 -17.84 14.06
N GLU A 224 17.34 -18.56 13.04
CA GLU A 224 18.64 -19.24 13.08
C GLU A 224 19.85 -18.29 13.11
N LYS A 225 19.69 -17.06 12.61
CA LYS A 225 20.77 -16.08 12.46
C LYS A 225 20.65 -14.87 13.40
N ASP A 226 19.75 -14.91 14.36
CA ASP A 226 19.44 -13.77 15.23
C ASP A 226 19.17 -12.47 14.44
N MET A 227 18.38 -12.59 13.35
CA MET A 227 17.93 -11.49 12.53
C MET A 227 16.46 -11.20 12.75
N LEU A 228 16.03 -10.00 12.33
CA LEU A 228 14.63 -9.58 12.37
C LEU A 228 13.95 -9.85 11.03
N LEU A 229 12.71 -10.34 11.07
CA LEU A 229 11.82 -10.38 9.91
C LEU A 229 10.89 -9.17 9.96
N LEU A 230 10.96 -8.33 8.92
CA LEU A 230 10.21 -7.10 8.80
C LEU A 230 9.26 -7.19 7.60
N PHE A 231 7.96 -6.92 7.82
CA PHE A 231 7.01 -6.88 6.72
C PHE A 231 6.53 -5.46 6.43
N ASP A 232 6.69 -5.05 5.18
CA ASP A 232 6.01 -3.87 4.65
C ASP A 232 4.60 -4.27 4.23
N GLU A 233 3.63 -3.92 5.05
CA GLU A 233 2.20 -4.14 4.80
C GLU A 233 1.45 -2.83 4.49
N VAL A 234 2.16 -1.85 3.98
CA VAL A 234 1.58 -0.56 3.57
C VAL A 234 0.48 -0.75 2.52
N GLN A 235 0.63 -1.72 1.61
CA GLN A 235 -0.38 -2.01 0.59
C GLN A 235 -1.16 -3.29 0.86
N THR A 236 -0.62 -4.24 1.60
CA THR A 236 -1.19 -5.58 1.81
C THR A 236 -2.06 -5.69 3.05
N GLY A 237 -1.91 -4.79 4.00
CA GLY A 237 -2.62 -4.82 5.28
C GLY A 237 -4.09 -4.40 5.20
N TRP A 238 -4.75 -4.49 6.35
CA TRP A 238 -6.12 -4.08 6.62
C TRP A 238 -7.14 -4.65 5.64
N GLY A 239 -7.13 -5.99 5.55
CA GLY A 239 -8.13 -6.76 4.80
C GLY A 239 -7.81 -7.01 3.34
N ARG A 240 -6.88 -6.25 2.75
CA ARG A 240 -6.58 -6.26 1.30
C ARG A 240 -6.31 -7.67 0.74
N THR A 241 -5.56 -8.49 1.46
CA THR A 241 -5.14 -9.83 1.03
C THR A 241 -6.02 -10.98 1.55
N GLY A 242 -7.16 -10.66 2.18
CA GLY A 242 -8.07 -11.66 2.73
C GLY A 242 -7.86 -11.98 4.22
N ALA A 243 -7.02 -11.22 4.90
CA ALA A 243 -6.80 -11.26 6.35
C ALA A 243 -6.54 -9.83 6.86
N PRO A 244 -6.69 -9.53 8.16
CA PRO A 244 -6.38 -8.19 8.70
C PRO A 244 -4.98 -7.72 8.31
N MET A 245 -3.97 -8.57 8.44
CA MET A 245 -2.63 -8.38 7.88
C MET A 245 -2.27 -9.60 7.04
N ALA A 246 -1.51 -9.43 5.95
CA ALA A 246 -1.15 -10.51 5.06
C ALA A 246 -0.40 -11.63 5.78
N TYR A 247 0.53 -11.28 6.69
CA TYR A 247 1.29 -12.28 7.46
C TYR A 247 0.41 -13.21 8.30
N MET A 248 -0.76 -12.74 8.77
CA MET A 248 -1.70 -13.59 9.50
C MET A 248 -2.25 -14.69 8.60
N GLY A 249 -2.46 -14.39 7.32
CA GLY A 249 -2.88 -15.36 6.31
C GLY A 249 -1.78 -16.36 5.93
N TYR A 250 -0.51 -16.06 6.22
CA TYR A 250 0.62 -16.99 6.11
C TYR A 250 0.90 -17.74 7.42
N GLY A 251 0.32 -17.32 8.54
CA GLY A 251 0.60 -17.91 9.85
C GLY A 251 2.02 -17.62 10.37
N VAL A 252 2.69 -16.60 9.84
CA VAL A 252 4.08 -16.25 10.18
C VAL A 252 4.14 -14.85 10.76
N LYS A 253 4.49 -14.72 12.03
CA LYS A 253 4.58 -13.43 12.74
C LYS A 253 5.94 -12.77 12.47
N PRO A 254 5.98 -11.50 12.00
CA PRO A 254 7.21 -10.72 11.90
C PRO A 254 7.61 -10.13 13.25
N ASP A 255 8.84 -9.58 13.32
CA ASP A 255 9.34 -8.83 14.47
C ASP A 255 8.86 -7.38 14.45
N ALA A 256 8.66 -6.81 13.25
CA ALA A 256 8.00 -5.52 13.07
C ALA A 256 7.24 -5.49 11.72
N VAL A 257 6.24 -4.61 11.66
CA VAL A 257 5.39 -4.42 10.47
C VAL A 257 5.06 -2.94 10.28
N SER A 258 5.18 -2.45 9.07
CA SER A 258 4.70 -1.13 8.68
C SER A 258 3.32 -1.20 8.05
N MET A 259 2.51 -0.16 8.24
CA MET A 259 1.19 -0.02 7.66
C MET A 259 0.87 1.44 7.34
N ALA A 260 0.01 1.66 6.33
CA ALA A 260 -0.51 2.97 5.95
C ALA A 260 -1.81 2.79 5.14
N LYS A 261 -2.09 3.69 4.20
CA LYS A 261 -3.20 3.58 3.24
C LYS A 261 -4.54 3.27 3.93
N ALA A 262 -5.00 2.02 3.84
CA ALA A 262 -6.28 1.59 4.39
C ALA A 262 -6.49 1.92 5.87
N VAL A 263 -5.44 1.90 6.69
CA VAL A 263 -5.54 2.21 8.12
C VAL A 263 -6.11 3.61 8.38
N GLY A 264 -5.84 4.57 7.49
CA GLY A 264 -6.28 5.96 7.63
C GLY A 264 -7.70 6.23 7.11
N GLY A 265 -8.31 5.29 6.36
CA GLY A 265 -9.66 5.48 5.81
C GLY A 265 -9.81 6.68 4.88
N GLY A 266 -8.72 7.10 4.21
CA GLY A 266 -8.63 8.29 3.37
C GLY A 266 -7.82 9.43 3.99
N MET A 267 -7.52 9.39 5.29
CA MET A 267 -6.67 10.36 5.97
C MET A 267 -5.19 9.91 5.96
N PRO A 268 -4.22 10.86 5.97
CA PRO A 268 -2.80 10.54 6.07
C PRO A 268 -2.49 9.97 7.47
N LEU A 269 -2.46 8.65 7.55
CA LEU A 269 -2.12 7.89 8.75
C LEU A 269 -1.30 6.68 8.36
N ALA A 270 -0.24 6.44 9.11
CA ALA A 270 0.62 5.28 9.00
C ALA A 270 1.14 4.88 10.38
N ALA A 271 1.69 3.69 10.49
CA ALA A 271 2.32 3.24 11.72
C ALA A 271 3.37 2.17 11.45
N CYS A 272 4.33 2.08 12.36
CA CYS A 272 5.20 0.92 12.54
C CYS A 272 4.81 0.24 13.86
N CYS A 273 4.45 -1.05 13.77
CA CYS A 273 4.22 -1.88 14.96
C CYS A 273 5.37 -2.88 15.12
N ALA A 274 5.71 -3.20 16.35
CA ALA A 274 6.81 -4.10 16.66
C ALA A 274 6.50 -4.95 17.89
N THR A 275 7.22 -6.07 18.01
CA THR A 275 7.29 -6.84 19.25
C THR A 275 7.98 -6.01 20.34
N GLU A 276 7.67 -6.29 21.61
CA GLU A 276 8.31 -5.64 22.78
C GLU A 276 9.84 -5.71 22.70
N LYS A 277 10.38 -6.83 22.20
CA LYS A 277 11.82 -7.05 22.02
C LYS A 277 12.45 -5.97 21.13
N VAL A 278 11.84 -5.69 20.00
CA VAL A 278 12.38 -4.76 18.98
C VAL A 278 12.05 -3.31 19.35
N ALA A 279 10.85 -3.07 19.86
CA ALA A 279 10.40 -1.73 20.25
C ALA A 279 11.27 -1.06 21.32
N LYS A 280 11.92 -1.84 22.21
CA LYS A 280 12.88 -1.36 23.22
C LYS A 280 14.10 -0.65 22.65
N ALA A 281 14.40 -0.83 21.36
CA ALA A 281 15.46 -0.06 20.70
C ALA A 281 15.16 1.44 20.66
N PHE A 282 13.87 1.82 20.66
CA PHE A 282 13.48 3.22 20.71
C PHE A 282 13.18 3.67 22.15
N THR A 283 13.85 4.76 22.52
CA THR A 283 13.65 5.46 23.81
C THR A 283 13.36 6.93 23.55
N ALA A 284 12.97 7.68 24.57
CA ALA A 284 12.67 9.10 24.43
C ALA A 284 13.82 9.86 23.73
N GLY A 285 13.49 10.60 22.68
CA GLY A 285 14.43 11.38 21.87
C GLY A 285 15.09 10.63 20.70
N THR A 286 14.94 9.30 20.56
CA THR A 286 15.61 8.55 19.46
C THR A 286 14.83 8.61 18.15
N HIS A 287 13.54 8.86 18.21
CA HIS A 287 12.66 9.02 17.04
C HIS A 287 11.50 9.97 17.41
N GLY A 288 10.88 10.59 16.39
CA GLY A 288 9.78 11.53 16.61
C GLY A 288 9.05 11.87 15.32
N SER A 289 7.85 12.41 15.47
CA SER A 289 7.04 12.96 14.41
C SER A 289 6.13 14.07 14.96
N THR A 290 6.05 15.20 14.28
CA THR A 290 5.15 16.29 14.69
C THR A 290 3.68 15.89 14.55
N TYR A 291 3.33 15.26 13.43
CA TYR A 291 1.95 14.90 13.10
C TYR A 291 1.63 13.43 13.31
N GLY A 292 2.61 12.57 13.58
CA GLY A 292 2.36 11.15 13.85
C GLY A 292 1.45 10.98 15.06
N GLY A 293 0.32 10.30 14.87
CA GLY A 293 -0.71 10.17 15.89
C GLY A 293 -1.65 11.38 16.01
N HIS A 294 -1.78 12.18 14.97
CA HIS A 294 -2.72 13.31 14.91
C HIS A 294 -4.14 12.88 15.30
N CYS A 295 -4.80 13.66 16.17
CA CYS A 295 -6.07 13.27 16.80
C CYS A 295 -7.14 12.91 15.76
N VAL A 296 -7.33 13.75 14.74
CA VAL A 296 -8.33 13.54 13.69
C VAL A 296 -8.01 12.31 12.82
N THR A 297 -6.72 12.10 12.48
CA THR A 297 -6.33 10.93 11.68
C THR A 297 -6.44 9.64 12.48
N CYS A 298 -6.17 9.66 13.78
CA CYS A 298 -6.36 8.51 14.66
C CYS A 298 -7.85 8.17 14.86
N ALA A 299 -8.72 9.18 14.98
CA ALA A 299 -10.17 8.96 15.03
C ALA A 299 -10.69 8.35 13.72
N ALA A 300 -10.25 8.88 12.57
CA ALA A 300 -10.53 8.30 11.26
C ALA A 300 -10.02 6.86 11.15
N GLY A 301 -8.79 6.61 11.60
CA GLY A 301 -8.18 5.27 11.60
C GLY A 301 -8.94 4.28 12.47
N LEU A 302 -9.36 4.68 13.67
CA LEU A 302 -10.16 3.83 14.55
C LEU A 302 -11.49 3.44 13.88
N ALA A 303 -12.17 4.39 13.24
CA ALA A 303 -13.39 4.12 12.49
C ALA A 303 -13.12 3.21 11.29
N SER A 304 -12.03 3.45 10.53
CA SER A 304 -11.67 2.65 9.36
C SER A 304 -11.37 1.20 9.71
N VAL A 305 -10.48 0.94 10.69
CA VAL A 305 -10.15 -0.43 11.09
C VAL A 305 -11.34 -1.15 11.70
N THR A 306 -12.20 -0.43 12.41
CA THR A 306 -13.44 -0.97 12.95
C THR A 306 -14.41 -1.39 11.84
N GLU A 307 -14.61 -0.55 10.83
CA GLU A 307 -15.43 -0.89 9.65
C GLU A 307 -14.92 -2.13 8.90
N ILE A 308 -13.60 -2.23 8.71
CA ILE A 308 -12.99 -3.39 8.04
C ILE A 308 -13.28 -4.68 8.82
N LEU A 309 -13.12 -4.64 10.14
CA LEU A 309 -13.28 -5.81 11.01
C LEU A 309 -14.74 -6.18 11.22
N ASP A 310 -15.59 -5.22 11.58
CA ASP A 310 -17.00 -5.47 11.94
C ASP A 310 -17.84 -5.91 10.73
N ASN A 311 -17.49 -5.47 9.52
CA ASN A 311 -18.16 -5.88 8.29
C ASN A 311 -17.47 -7.05 7.57
N ASN A 312 -16.48 -7.70 8.18
CA ASN A 312 -15.73 -8.84 7.61
C ASN A 312 -15.20 -8.56 6.20
N LEU A 313 -14.71 -7.33 5.95
CA LEU A 313 -14.25 -6.92 4.62
C LEU A 313 -13.04 -7.72 4.14
N SER A 314 -12.29 -8.33 5.04
CA SER A 314 -11.21 -9.26 4.68
C SER A 314 -11.74 -10.51 3.97
N GLU A 315 -12.85 -11.08 4.45
CA GLU A 315 -13.45 -12.26 3.79
C GLU A 315 -14.06 -11.89 2.44
N ASN A 316 -14.73 -10.72 2.34
CA ASN A 316 -15.20 -10.21 1.05
C ASN A 316 -14.01 -10.01 0.08
N ALA A 317 -12.88 -9.49 0.56
CA ALA A 317 -11.69 -9.33 -0.29
C ALA A 317 -11.15 -10.67 -0.81
N LYS A 318 -11.17 -11.71 0.02
CA LYS A 318 -10.77 -13.06 -0.37
C LYS A 318 -11.72 -13.64 -1.42
N GLU A 319 -13.01 -13.61 -1.17
CA GLU A 319 -14.04 -14.16 -2.09
C GLU A 319 -14.05 -13.39 -3.43
N MET A 320 -14.12 -12.06 -3.38
CA MET A 320 -14.19 -11.23 -4.58
C MET A 320 -12.87 -11.24 -5.36
N GLY A 321 -11.74 -11.38 -4.69
CA GLY A 321 -10.44 -11.52 -5.33
C GLY A 321 -10.31 -12.82 -6.13
N GLU A 322 -10.75 -13.95 -5.58
CA GLU A 322 -10.79 -15.21 -6.30
C GLU A 322 -11.75 -15.16 -7.49
N TYR A 323 -12.94 -14.59 -7.29
CA TYR A 323 -13.90 -14.38 -8.36
C TYR A 323 -13.31 -13.51 -9.50
N MET A 324 -12.69 -12.39 -9.16
CA MET A 324 -12.08 -11.48 -10.14
C MET A 324 -10.99 -12.20 -10.95
N LYS A 325 -10.09 -12.96 -10.30
CA LYS A 325 -9.04 -13.71 -11.02
C LYS A 325 -9.63 -14.74 -11.99
N GLN A 326 -10.68 -15.45 -11.57
CA GLN A 326 -11.38 -16.42 -12.44
C GLN A 326 -12.03 -15.76 -13.66
N GLU A 327 -12.61 -14.58 -13.51
CA GLU A 327 -13.23 -13.84 -14.62
C GLU A 327 -12.16 -13.20 -15.54
N LEU A 328 -11.10 -12.65 -14.98
CA LEU A 328 -9.96 -12.12 -15.77
C LEU A 328 -9.31 -13.19 -16.65
N ALA A 329 -9.14 -14.41 -16.13
CA ALA A 329 -8.54 -15.52 -16.89
C ALA A 329 -9.35 -15.93 -18.14
N LYS A 330 -10.60 -15.49 -18.28
CA LYS A 330 -11.46 -15.74 -19.46
C LYS A 330 -11.36 -14.63 -20.52
N LEU A 331 -10.64 -13.55 -20.24
CA LEU A 331 -10.48 -12.44 -21.17
C LEU A 331 -9.42 -12.77 -22.23
N PRO A 332 -9.53 -12.21 -23.45
CA PRO A 332 -8.53 -12.41 -24.48
C PRO A 332 -7.17 -11.84 -24.04
N HIS A 333 -6.08 -12.40 -24.56
CA HIS A 333 -4.70 -11.98 -24.29
C HIS A 333 -4.27 -12.03 -22.82
N VAL A 334 -5.09 -12.53 -21.91
CA VAL A 334 -4.69 -12.72 -20.53
C VAL A 334 -3.83 -13.96 -20.39
N LYS A 335 -2.55 -13.76 -20.09
CA LYS A 335 -1.57 -14.80 -19.83
C LYS A 335 -1.71 -15.36 -18.42
N GLU A 336 -1.89 -14.46 -17.44
CA GLU A 336 -2.01 -14.80 -16.03
C GLU A 336 -2.84 -13.78 -15.26
N ALA A 337 -3.73 -14.26 -14.39
CA ALA A 337 -4.39 -13.46 -13.37
C ALA A 337 -3.91 -13.94 -12.00
N ARG A 338 -3.13 -13.09 -11.31
CA ARG A 338 -2.49 -13.42 -10.04
C ARG A 338 -2.79 -12.41 -8.94
N GLY A 339 -2.42 -12.74 -7.72
CA GLY A 339 -2.61 -11.87 -6.55
C GLY A 339 -3.22 -12.59 -5.37
N ARG A 340 -3.48 -11.84 -4.29
CA ARG A 340 -4.08 -12.34 -3.06
C ARG A 340 -5.16 -11.37 -2.57
N GLY A 341 -6.35 -11.88 -2.30
CA GLY A 341 -7.52 -11.03 -2.01
C GLY A 341 -7.78 -10.03 -3.15
N LEU A 342 -8.06 -8.79 -2.81
CA LEU A 342 -8.29 -7.70 -3.76
C LEU A 342 -7.03 -6.88 -4.10
N LEU A 343 -5.87 -7.51 -4.08
CA LEU A 343 -4.64 -7.03 -4.72
C LEU A 343 -4.40 -7.97 -5.91
N VAL A 344 -4.90 -7.59 -7.09
CA VAL A 344 -4.97 -8.45 -8.28
C VAL A 344 -4.22 -7.84 -9.45
N GLY A 345 -3.36 -8.63 -10.08
CA GLY A 345 -2.65 -8.32 -11.32
C GLY A 345 -3.19 -9.16 -12.48
N CYS A 346 -3.33 -8.55 -13.63
CA CYS A 346 -3.67 -9.18 -14.89
C CYS A 346 -2.51 -8.98 -15.87
N GLU A 347 -1.76 -10.04 -16.16
CA GLU A 347 -0.64 -10.02 -17.11
C GLU A 347 -1.11 -10.46 -18.50
N TYR A 348 -0.66 -9.73 -19.50
CA TYR A 348 -0.98 -10.01 -20.90
C TYR A 348 0.16 -10.73 -21.61
N ASP A 349 -0.15 -11.47 -22.69
CA ASP A 349 0.81 -12.12 -23.59
C ASP A 349 1.43 -11.16 -24.62
N ILE A 350 0.88 -9.94 -24.72
CA ILE A 350 1.37 -8.82 -25.54
C ILE A 350 1.43 -7.53 -24.70
N PRO A 351 2.30 -6.53 -25.03
CA PRO A 351 2.49 -5.33 -24.22
C PRO A 351 1.40 -4.28 -24.47
N ILE A 352 0.21 -4.48 -23.90
CA ILE A 352 -0.98 -3.63 -24.09
C ILE A 352 -1.55 -3.00 -22.81
N ALA A 353 -0.92 -3.20 -21.66
CA ALA A 353 -1.50 -2.78 -20.37
C ALA A 353 -1.77 -1.28 -20.28
N VAL A 354 -0.93 -0.44 -20.89
CA VAL A 354 -1.12 1.01 -20.91
C VAL A 354 -2.33 1.39 -21.76
N GLU A 355 -2.46 0.81 -22.94
CA GLU A 355 -3.60 1.02 -23.82
C GLU A 355 -4.91 0.52 -23.20
N VAL A 356 -4.89 -0.63 -22.51
CA VAL A 356 -6.05 -1.17 -21.77
C VAL A 356 -6.44 -0.22 -20.64
N LYS A 357 -5.47 0.32 -19.87
CA LYS A 357 -5.74 1.35 -18.83
C LYS A 357 -6.47 2.55 -19.45
N HIS A 358 -6.02 3.06 -20.58
CA HIS A 358 -6.67 4.19 -21.25
C HIS A 358 -8.06 3.81 -21.78
N GLY A 359 -8.20 2.64 -22.41
CA GLY A 359 -9.51 2.15 -22.88
C GLY A 359 -10.52 1.94 -21.75
N CYS A 360 -10.07 1.54 -20.54
CA CYS A 360 -10.91 1.48 -19.35
C CYS A 360 -11.32 2.89 -18.89
N LEU A 361 -10.38 3.84 -18.86
CA LEU A 361 -10.66 5.24 -18.52
C LEU A 361 -11.71 5.85 -19.45
N ASP A 362 -11.58 5.67 -20.76
CA ASP A 362 -12.55 6.14 -21.76
C ASP A 362 -13.95 5.53 -21.57
N ARG A 363 -14.02 4.37 -20.88
CA ARG A 363 -15.25 3.66 -20.52
C ARG A 363 -15.62 3.82 -19.04
N MET A 364 -15.13 4.88 -18.41
CA MET A 364 -15.45 5.26 -17.03
C MET A 364 -15.07 4.19 -15.98
N ALA A 365 -13.94 3.49 -16.15
CA ALA A 365 -13.37 2.61 -15.14
C ALA A 365 -11.89 2.94 -14.87
N LEU A 366 -11.52 2.97 -13.59
CA LEU A 366 -10.17 3.31 -13.14
C LEU A 366 -9.42 2.05 -12.72
N ILE A 367 -8.37 1.72 -13.47
CA ILE A 367 -7.37 0.68 -13.15
C ILE A 367 -5.98 1.27 -13.32
N THR A 368 -4.91 0.54 -12.95
CA THR A 368 -3.54 0.99 -13.22
C THR A 368 -2.78 0.03 -14.12
N ALA A 369 -1.72 0.54 -14.76
CA ALA A 369 -0.73 -0.26 -15.47
C ALA A 369 0.58 -0.28 -14.68
N ILE A 370 1.26 -1.42 -14.67
CA ILE A 370 2.61 -1.63 -14.15
C ILE A 370 3.47 -2.09 -15.33
N GLY A 371 4.32 -1.21 -15.81
CA GLY A 371 4.96 -1.40 -17.09
C GLY A 371 3.92 -1.48 -18.22
N ASP A 372 4.26 -2.18 -19.27
CA ASP A 372 3.43 -2.34 -20.47
C ASP A 372 2.65 -3.67 -20.55
N SER A 373 2.85 -4.56 -19.58
CA SER A 373 2.32 -5.93 -19.62
C SER A 373 1.32 -6.28 -18.51
N VAL A 374 1.21 -5.48 -17.44
CA VAL A 374 0.37 -5.81 -16.27
C VAL A 374 -0.61 -4.69 -15.95
N ASN A 375 -1.90 -5.00 -15.88
CA ASN A 375 -2.85 -4.14 -15.19
C ASN A 375 -3.06 -4.60 -13.75
N ARG A 376 -3.15 -3.64 -12.83
CA ARG A 376 -3.43 -3.90 -11.41
C ARG A 376 -4.79 -3.33 -11.03
N MET A 377 -5.57 -4.15 -10.31
CA MET A 377 -6.84 -3.78 -9.69
C MET A 377 -6.72 -3.89 -8.17
N ILE A 378 -7.03 -2.81 -7.47
CA ILE A 378 -7.00 -2.65 -6.01
C ILE A 378 -8.23 -1.89 -5.51
N PRO A 379 -9.45 -2.37 -5.84
CA PRO A 379 -10.70 -1.68 -5.51
C PRO A 379 -10.90 -1.54 -4.01
N PRO A 380 -11.83 -0.68 -3.55
CA PRO A 380 -12.37 -0.76 -2.20
C PRO A 380 -12.85 -2.18 -1.85
N LEU A 381 -12.68 -2.59 -0.59
CA LEU A 381 -12.99 -3.96 -0.14
C LEU A 381 -14.51 -4.25 -0.10
N ILE A 382 -15.33 -3.25 -0.36
CA ILE A 382 -16.80 -3.35 -0.47
C ILE A 382 -17.27 -3.74 -1.87
N VAL A 383 -16.36 -4.00 -2.80
CA VAL A 383 -16.68 -4.38 -4.19
C VAL A 383 -17.60 -5.61 -4.22
N THR A 384 -18.53 -5.63 -5.16
CA THR A 384 -19.49 -6.70 -5.37
C THR A 384 -19.23 -7.46 -6.67
N LYS A 385 -19.77 -8.67 -6.81
CA LYS A 385 -19.70 -9.45 -8.07
C LYS A 385 -20.22 -8.64 -9.26
N LYS A 386 -21.34 -7.92 -9.09
CA LYS A 386 -21.92 -7.09 -10.15
C LYS A 386 -20.93 -6.04 -10.68
N GLN A 387 -20.17 -5.40 -9.78
CA GLN A 387 -19.18 -4.40 -10.18
C GLN A 387 -17.95 -5.03 -10.82
N ILE A 388 -17.58 -6.25 -10.41
CA ILE A 388 -16.53 -7.02 -11.09
C ILE A 388 -17.00 -7.39 -12.49
N ASP A 389 -18.24 -7.89 -12.67
CA ASP A 389 -18.80 -8.21 -13.98
C ASP A 389 -18.83 -6.99 -14.90
N GLU A 390 -19.22 -5.82 -14.37
CA GLU A 390 -19.19 -4.54 -15.10
C GLU A 390 -17.77 -4.21 -15.58
N LEU A 391 -16.76 -4.32 -14.69
CA LEU A 391 -15.36 -4.15 -15.08
C LEU A 391 -14.92 -5.14 -16.15
N MET A 392 -15.32 -6.42 -16.05
CA MET A 392 -14.93 -7.43 -17.06
C MET A 392 -15.45 -7.11 -18.45
N LEU A 393 -16.65 -6.55 -18.57
CA LEU A 393 -17.18 -6.09 -19.86
C LEU A 393 -16.35 -4.93 -20.43
N ILE A 394 -16.00 -3.97 -19.59
CA ILE A 394 -15.17 -2.81 -19.93
C ILE A 394 -13.76 -3.27 -20.35
N MET A 395 -13.13 -4.14 -19.56
CA MET A 395 -11.79 -4.65 -19.84
C MET A 395 -11.76 -5.46 -21.13
N ARG A 396 -12.75 -6.32 -21.37
CA ARG A 396 -12.83 -7.08 -22.64
C ARG A 396 -12.77 -6.16 -23.86
N ALA A 397 -13.64 -5.16 -23.92
CA ALA A 397 -13.67 -4.20 -25.02
C ALA A 397 -12.34 -3.42 -25.13
N SER A 398 -11.77 -3.02 -23.99
CA SER A 398 -10.49 -2.29 -23.97
C SER A 398 -9.31 -3.13 -24.41
N ILE A 399 -9.29 -4.43 -24.08
CA ILE A 399 -8.27 -5.39 -24.51
C ILE A 399 -8.39 -5.64 -26.03
N GLU A 400 -9.61 -5.87 -26.54
CA GLU A 400 -9.84 -6.08 -27.97
C GLU A 400 -9.39 -4.88 -28.81
N ASP A 401 -9.71 -3.66 -28.39
CA ASP A 401 -9.25 -2.43 -29.05
C ASP A 401 -7.73 -2.26 -28.99
N ALA A 402 -7.12 -2.53 -27.83
CA ALA A 402 -5.68 -2.42 -27.64
C ALA A 402 -4.91 -3.47 -28.47
N ALA A 403 -5.41 -4.71 -28.55
CA ALA A 403 -4.82 -5.77 -29.35
C ALA A 403 -4.90 -5.46 -30.85
N ALA A 404 -6.06 -5.02 -31.36
CA ALA A 404 -6.22 -4.61 -32.77
C ALA A 404 -5.26 -3.46 -33.12
N LYS A 405 -5.06 -2.49 -32.21
CA LYS A 405 -4.08 -1.40 -32.40
C LYS A 405 -2.64 -1.91 -32.39
N TYR A 406 -2.33 -2.89 -31.56
CA TYR A 406 -0.99 -3.50 -31.48
C TYR A 406 -0.66 -4.28 -32.74
N GLU A 407 -1.59 -5.10 -33.27
CA GLU A 407 -1.42 -5.91 -34.47
C GLU A 407 -1.32 -5.07 -35.77
N SER A 408 -1.83 -3.82 -35.73
CA SER A 408 -1.78 -2.88 -36.86
C SER A 408 -0.47 -2.11 -37.01
N LYS A 409 0.42 -2.20 -36.00
CA LYS A 409 1.75 -1.56 -35.99
C LYS A 409 2.81 -2.45 -36.62
#